data_1e2724c32a432f78d7f62c2c4af8d1a1
#
_entry.id   1e2724c32a432f78d7f62c2c4af8d1a1
#
_cell.length_a   1.000
_cell.length_b   1.000
_cell.length_c   1.000
_cell.angle_alpha   90.00
_cell.angle_beta   90.00
_cell.angle_gamma   90.00
#
_symmetry.space_group_name_H-M   'P 1'
#
loop_
_entity.id
_entity.type
_entity.pdbx_description
1 polymer ?
#
loop_
_entity_poly.entity_id
_entity_poly.type
_entity_poly.pdbx_seq_one_letter_code
_entity_poly.pdbx_strand_id
1 'polypeptide(L)'
;MRTRFSSRMVAPLLSAPLALALGCGHPAVEEAAPPAGLPSPTAAGALGEEAATSAPIGPFIRAAAIEFGVPAELLVAIAQTETGLYSVPGLSGDAFEGQPAYGVMALRGERLQRGAALLGIPVEQVQTQPRDNVRAAAALLRAAVAEAGLTSLSASGELAAWAPAVARFSGLLSPAAQYDYVESGVYQVLRRGLPDEIARRHGLSLPPQSALPDGVLPAPPGEALPQVYYSGATWKPAPDSNFTNGRSATVELLVIHTCAGAWSGCWGWLTTPYPSNPYKTSAHYVVKEDGTQIYALVDESDTAHHVGKPWKGLPTNSRSVGIEHAGFSYQGGNVWSTGQVTASAKLSCDIVKRNRIIRDRDHIIGHYQPDPVNRASDPGTDFPWAAYMASINSCVGGGGGTTGIIVDSNQANNGANARIVTPSSSWKSSTSVSGYWGSGYYVAPTAAVSDATTFEFQLAADGEKEVFAWWTAASDRTTTAPFVLFDAGGTKLATVYKNQQIDGGKWVSLGRHKFTAGWNQVAVSRWTTPGAQVVADAIRVE
;
A
#
# COMPACT_ATOMS: atom_id res chain seq x y z
N MET A 1 24.69 -7.84 -68.70
CA MET A 1 23.80 -8.92 -69.13
C MET A 1 22.60 -8.93 -68.31
N ARG A 2 21.54 -8.22 -68.67
CA ARG A 2 20.36 -8.60 -69.46
C ARG A 2 19.91 -10.04 -69.14
N THR A 3 18.76 -10.21 -68.43
CA THR A 3 17.50 -10.51 -69.08
C THR A 3 16.33 -10.35 -68.14
N ARG A 4 15.30 -9.66 -68.64
CA ARG A 4 13.92 -9.54 -68.13
C ARG A 4 13.10 -10.77 -68.53
N PHE A 5 11.96 -11.01 -67.86
CA PHE A 5 10.63 -11.40 -68.40
C PHE A 5 9.77 -11.79 -67.20
N SER A 6 8.59 -11.43 -66.95
CA SER A 6 7.43 -10.79 -67.59
C SER A 6 6.18 -11.31 -66.89
N SER A 7 5.35 -10.38 -66.55
CA SER A 7 3.98 -10.44 -65.99
C SER A 7 3.05 -11.47 -66.65
N ARG A 8 2.06 -11.96 -65.88
CA ARG A 8 0.66 -12.10 -66.33
C ARG A 8 -0.33 -11.90 -65.18
N MET A 9 -1.18 -10.88 -65.35
CA MET A 9 -2.48 -10.70 -64.71
C MET A 9 -3.51 -11.64 -65.35
N VAL A 10 -4.48 -12.11 -64.54
CA VAL A 10 -5.86 -12.38 -64.96
C VAL A 10 -6.78 -12.19 -63.76
N ALA A 11 -7.70 -11.29 -63.89
CA ALA A 11 -8.99 -11.17 -63.16
C ALA A 11 -10.08 -11.09 -64.29
N PRO A 12 -11.37 -11.01 -63.98
CA PRO A 12 -12.26 -11.52 -62.91
C PRO A 12 -13.47 -12.32 -63.48
N LEU A 13 -14.30 -12.91 -62.65
CA LEU A 13 -15.69 -13.21 -63.02
C LEU A 13 -16.60 -13.12 -61.81
N LEU A 14 -17.54 -12.15 -61.91
CA LEU A 14 -18.73 -11.99 -61.10
C LEU A 14 -19.76 -13.08 -61.38
N SER A 15 -20.49 -13.55 -60.38
CA SER A 15 -21.93 -13.85 -60.46
C SER A 15 -22.54 -14.09 -59.07
N ALA A 16 -23.51 -13.29 -58.71
CA ALA A 16 -24.61 -13.55 -57.76
C ALA A 16 -25.90 -13.59 -58.59
N PRO A 17 -27.10 -13.88 -58.06
CA PRO A 17 -27.54 -14.53 -56.83
C PRO A 17 -28.55 -15.68 -57.07
N LEU A 18 -28.91 -16.45 -56.07
CA LEU A 18 -30.25 -17.07 -55.98
C LEU A 18 -30.66 -17.33 -54.53
N ALA A 19 -31.73 -16.64 -54.08
CA ALA A 19 -32.40 -16.88 -52.84
C ALA A 19 -33.27 -18.12 -52.93
N LEU A 20 -33.17 -19.01 -51.94
CA LEU A 20 -34.25 -19.98 -51.64
C LEU A 20 -34.41 -20.03 -50.11
N ALA A 21 -35.57 -19.53 -49.68
CA ALA A 21 -36.06 -19.71 -48.34
C ALA A 21 -36.57 -21.15 -48.15
N LEU A 22 -36.04 -21.87 -47.18
CA LEU A 22 -36.68 -23.05 -46.62
C LEU A 22 -36.51 -22.99 -45.09
N GLY A 23 -37.65 -22.80 -44.43
CA GLY A 23 -37.74 -22.83 -42.97
C GLY A 23 -37.53 -24.27 -42.46
N CYS A 24 -36.68 -24.38 -41.44
CA CYS A 24 -36.69 -25.51 -40.53
C CYS A 24 -36.56 -24.97 -39.11
N GLY A 25 -37.59 -25.26 -38.31
CA GLY A 25 -37.66 -24.86 -36.91
C GLY A 25 -36.49 -25.45 -36.10
N HIS A 26 -35.90 -24.58 -35.33
CA HIS A 26 -35.01 -25.01 -34.25
C HIS A 26 -35.87 -25.27 -33.01
N PRO A 27 -35.63 -26.39 -32.27
CA PRO A 27 -36.26 -26.56 -30.98
C PRO A 27 -35.68 -25.52 -30.01
N ALA A 28 -36.55 -24.91 -29.24
CA ALA A 28 -36.20 -24.02 -28.14
C ALA A 28 -35.24 -24.77 -27.20
N VAL A 29 -34.02 -24.24 -27.08
CA VAL A 29 -33.12 -24.64 -26.00
C VAL A 29 -33.69 -24.00 -24.74
N GLU A 30 -34.19 -24.84 -23.87
CA GLU A 30 -34.66 -24.52 -22.54
C GLU A 30 -33.48 -23.93 -21.76
N GLU A 31 -33.56 -22.63 -21.47
CA GLU A 31 -32.59 -21.91 -20.67
C GLU A 31 -32.62 -22.49 -19.25
N ALA A 32 -31.62 -23.31 -18.94
CA ALA A 32 -31.45 -23.85 -17.61
C ALA A 32 -31.30 -22.68 -16.62
N ALA A 33 -32.22 -22.62 -15.66
CA ALA A 33 -32.16 -21.69 -14.55
C ALA A 33 -30.79 -21.76 -13.85
N PRO A 34 -30.19 -20.60 -13.47
CA PRO A 34 -28.92 -20.61 -12.73
C PRO A 34 -29.12 -21.32 -11.39
N PRO A 35 -28.12 -22.09 -10.92
CA PRO A 35 -28.20 -22.75 -9.62
C PRO A 35 -28.40 -21.72 -8.52
N ALA A 36 -29.35 -22.02 -7.65
CA ALA A 36 -29.73 -21.18 -6.53
C ALA A 36 -28.53 -20.87 -5.61
N GLY A 37 -28.33 -19.54 -5.39
CA GLY A 37 -27.87 -19.02 -4.13
C GLY A 37 -26.45 -19.34 -3.69
N LEU A 38 -25.46 -18.62 -4.23
CA LEU A 38 -24.35 -18.16 -3.39
C LEU A 38 -24.88 -17.00 -2.55
N PRO A 39 -24.65 -17.00 -1.22
CA PRO A 39 -25.11 -15.91 -0.38
C PRO A 39 -24.40 -14.61 -0.80
N SER A 40 -25.19 -13.58 -1.04
CA SER A 40 -24.71 -12.21 -1.20
C SER A 40 -23.80 -11.83 -0.05
N PRO A 41 -22.70 -11.07 -0.26
CA PRO A 41 -21.89 -10.55 0.81
C PRO A 41 -22.60 -9.33 1.45
N THR A 42 -23.67 -9.60 2.18
CA THR A 42 -24.25 -8.65 3.14
C THR A 42 -23.80 -9.06 4.52
N ALA A 43 -22.64 -8.59 4.91
CA ALA A 43 -22.21 -8.38 6.29
C ALA A 43 -20.76 -7.85 6.35
N ALA A 44 -20.47 -6.75 5.64
CA ALA A 44 -19.42 -5.82 6.06
C ALA A 44 -20.04 -4.92 7.15
N GLY A 45 -20.63 -5.56 8.15
CA GLY A 45 -21.18 -4.92 9.33
C GLY A 45 -20.55 -5.59 10.53
N ALA A 46 -19.86 -4.78 11.35
CA ALA A 46 -19.38 -5.10 12.69
C ALA A 46 -18.34 -6.24 12.78
N LEU A 47 -17.14 -6.04 12.23
CA LEU A 47 -15.93 -6.51 12.89
C LEU A 47 -15.52 -5.44 13.93
N GLY A 48 -16.46 -5.10 14.78
CA GLY A 48 -16.18 -4.50 16.07
C GLY A 48 -15.47 -5.54 16.93
N GLU A 49 -14.32 -5.17 17.48
CA GLU A 49 -13.74 -5.62 18.74
C GLU A 49 -13.93 -7.08 19.21
N GLU A 50 -13.88 -8.04 18.33
CA GLU A 50 -13.39 -9.36 18.67
C GLU A 50 -12.03 -9.53 17.98
N ALA A 51 -11.03 -8.84 18.49
CA ALA A 51 -9.68 -9.38 18.48
C ALA A 51 -9.81 -10.71 19.20
N ALA A 52 -10.04 -11.77 18.43
CA ALA A 52 -9.98 -13.12 18.93
C ALA A 52 -8.69 -13.21 19.72
N THR A 53 -8.78 -13.34 21.02
CA THR A 53 -7.68 -13.59 21.91
C THR A 53 -7.13 -14.95 21.52
N SER A 54 -6.30 -14.97 20.48
CA SER A 54 -5.52 -16.15 20.13
C SER A 54 -4.72 -16.49 21.39
N ALA A 55 -4.77 -17.75 21.79
CA ALA A 55 -4.05 -18.20 22.98
C ALA A 55 -2.60 -17.67 22.93
N PRO A 56 -2.06 -17.18 24.06
CA PRO A 56 -0.72 -16.64 24.10
C PRO A 56 0.28 -17.62 23.48
N ILE A 57 1.11 -17.17 22.54
CA ILE A 57 2.07 -18.04 21.82
C ILE A 57 3.26 -18.46 22.67
N GLY A 58 3.52 -17.77 23.79
CA GLY A 58 4.64 -18.03 24.68
C GLY A 58 4.75 -19.48 25.15
N PRO A 59 3.67 -20.15 25.59
CA PRO A 59 3.71 -21.57 25.93
C PRO A 59 4.17 -22.46 24.77
N PHE A 60 3.73 -22.17 23.53
CA PHE A 60 4.12 -22.95 22.34
C PHE A 60 5.60 -22.75 22.00
N ILE A 61 6.10 -21.52 22.11
CA ILE A 61 7.52 -21.20 21.89
C ILE A 61 8.39 -21.94 22.91
N ARG A 62 8.06 -21.89 24.22
CA ARG A 62 8.84 -22.59 25.25
C ARG A 62 8.84 -24.10 25.05
N ALA A 63 7.67 -24.68 24.74
CA ALA A 63 7.56 -26.11 24.48
C ALA A 63 8.40 -26.54 23.27
N ALA A 64 8.32 -25.81 22.15
CA ALA A 64 9.10 -26.09 20.94
C ALA A 64 10.61 -25.88 21.17
N ALA A 65 11.01 -24.86 21.93
CA ALA A 65 12.40 -24.63 22.29
C ALA A 65 13.01 -25.82 23.03
N ILE A 66 12.26 -26.38 23.98
CA ILE A 66 12.68 -27.58 24.74
C ILE A 66 12.69 -28.82 23.82
N GLU A 67 11.62 -29.04 23.03
CA GLU A 67 11.46 -30.21 22.15
C GLU A 67 12.61 -30.33 21.14
N PHE A 68 13.04 -29.20 20.54
CA PHE A 68 14.05 -29.18 19.48
C PHE A 68 15.45 -28.73 19.97
N GLY A 69 15.60 -28.39 21.24
CA GLY A 69 16.89 -27.93 21.79
C GLY A 69 17.41 -26.65 21.14
N VAL A 70 16.50 -25.67 20.90
CA VAL A 70 16.81 -24.33 20.34
C VAL A 70 16.51 -23.25 21.37
N PRO A 71 17.26 -22.11 21.39
CA PRO A 71 16.97 -21.02 22.31
C PRO A 71 15.57 -20.44 22.10
N ALA A 72 14.78 -20.31 23.16
CA ALA A 72 13.47 -19.72 23.12
C ALA A 72 13.53 -18.25 22.66
N GLU A 73 14.57 -17.53 23.06
CA GLU A 73 14.86 -16.15 22.68
C GLU A 73 14.96 -15.97 21.16
N LEU A 74 15.60 -16.91 20.47
CA LEU A 74 15.70 -16.89 19.01
C LEU A 74 14.33 -17.10 18.35
N LEU A 75 13.52 -18.03 18.85
CA LEU A 75 12.16 -18.24 18.31
C LEU A 75 11.28 -17.01 18.50
N VAL A 76 11.40 -16.33 19.66
CA VAL A 76 10.70 -15.06 19.91
C VAL A 76 11.18 -13.98 18.94
N ALA A 77 12.50 -13.83 18.79
CA ALA A 77 13.08 -12.82 17.92
C ALA A 77 12.73 -13.06 16.44
N ILE A 78 12.72 -14.33 15.99
CA ILE A 78 12.28 -14.72 14.65
C ILE A 78 10.81 -14.37 14.45
N ALA A 79 9.91 -14.75 15.37
CA ALA A 79 8.49 -14.43 15.26
C ALA A 79 8.22 -12.91 15.24
N GLN A 80 8.97 -12.16 16.06
CA GLN A 80 8.90 -10.69 16.04
C GLN A 80 9.39 -10.12 14.71
N THR A 81 10.48 -10.65 14.16
CA THR A 81 11.05 -10.19 12.88
C THR A 81 10.14 -10.52 11.70
N GLU A 82 9.61 -11.75 11.67
CA GLU A 82 8.82 -12.24 10.54
C GLU A 82 7.43 -11.57 10.47
N THR A 83 6.75 -11.41 11.61
CA THR A 83 5.32 -11.00 11.61
C THR A 83 4.96 -9.98 12.70
N GLY A 84 5.90 -9.51 13.50
CA GLY A 84 5.58 -8.69 14.66
C GLY A 84 4.76 -9.47 15.71
N LEU A 85 4.91 -10.80 15.78
CA LEU A 85 4.16 -11.72 16.65
C LEU A 85 2.68 -11.92 16.28
N TYR A 86 2.25 -11.49 15.09
CA TYR A 86 0.90 -11.76 14.59
C TYR A 86 0.85 -13.06 13.79
N SER A 87 -0.28 -13.77 13.85
CA SER A 87 -0.49 -14.96 13.02
C SER A 87 -1.04 -14.55 11.67
N VAL A 88 -0.35 -14.89 10.59
CA VAL A 88 -0.78 -14.58 9.23
C VAL A 88 -1.54 -15.77 8.61
N PRO A 89 -2.70 -15.52 7.96
CA PRO A 89 -3.63 -16.59 7.55
C PRO A 89 -3.42 -17.09 6.11
N GLY A 90 -2.22 -17.04 5.57
CA GLY A 90 -1.97 -17.42 4.18
C GLY A 90 -1.97 -16.23 3.23
N LEU A 91 -1.23 -15.17 3.59
CA LEU A 91 -1.08 -13.98 2.76
C LEU A 91 0.10 -14.12 1.80
N SER A 92 -0.13 -13.74 0.55
CA SER A 92 0.93 -13.58 -0.46
C SER A 92 0.87 -12.16 -1.03
N GLY A 93 2.04 -11.56 -1.24
CA GLY A 93 2.23 -10.33 -2.02
C GLY A 93 3.03 -10.63 -3.27
N ASP A 94 3.34 -9.61 -4.04
CA ASP A 94 4.09 -9.75 -5.30
C ASP A 94 5.49 -10.30 -5.10
N ALA A 95 6.16 -9.90 -4.03
CA ALA A 95 7.48 -10.41 -3.70
C ALA A 95 7.52 -11.94 -3.56
N PHE A 96 6.41 -12.56 -3.13
CA PHE A 96 6.34 -14.00 -2.91
C PHE A 96 5.17 -14.64 -3.68
N GLU A 97 5.01 -14.33 -4.94
CA GLU A 97 3.93 -14.83 -5.77
C GLU A 97 3.78 -16.36 -5.68
N GLY A 98 2.56 -16.82 -5.42
CA GLY A 98 2.27 -18.26 -5.27
C GLY A 98 2.80 -18.91 -3.99
N GLN A 99 3.40 -18.16 -3.06
CA GLN A 99 3.93 -18.68 -1.80
C GLN A 99 3.33 -17.95 -0.59
N PRO A 100 2.07 -18.21 -0.24
CA PRO A 100 1.45 -17.57 0.91
C PRO A 100 2.16 -17.94 2.23
N ALA A 101 2.28 -16.95 3.12
CA ALA A 101 2.86 -17.11 4.46
C ALA A 101 1.81 -17.50 5.48
N TYR A 102 2.16 -18.38 6.41
CA TYR A 102 1.24 -18.89 7.43
C TYR A 102 1.82 -18.80 8.84
N GLY A 103 0.94 -18.47 9.77
CA GLY A 103 1.22 -18.47 11.20
C GLY A 103 2.16 -17.36 11.65
N VAL A 104 2.53 -17.41 12.93
CA VAL A 104 3.40 -16.41 13.56
C VAL A 104 4.85 -16.45 13.06
N MET A 105 5.27 -17.58 12.50
CA MET A 105 6.60 -17.78 11.93
C MET A 105 6.67 -17.50 10.41
N ALA A 106 5.59 -17.00 9.80
CA ALA A 106 5.46 -16.71 8.38
C ALA A 106 6.01 -17.81 7.46
N LEU A 107 5.76 -19.09 7.82
CA LEU A 107 6.26 -20.20 7.03
C LEU A 107 5.58 -20.26 5.68
N ARG A 108 6.36 -20.37 4.60
CA ARG A 108 5.89 -20.39 3.21
C ARG A 108 6.74 -21.32 2.33
N GLY A 109 6.18 -21.67 1.15
CA GLY A 109 6.89 -22.43 0.12
C GLY A 109 7.58 -23.69 0.65
N GLU A 110 8.85 -23.86 0.31
CA GLU A 110 9.66 -25.01 0.72
C GLU A 110 9.85 -25.08 2.25
N ARG A 111 10.00 -23.93 2.93
CA ARG A 111 10.13 -23.90 4.40
C ARG A 111 8.90 -24.48 5.09
N LEU A 112 7.70 -24.18 4.59
CA LEU A 112 6.45 -24.70 5.13
C LEU A 112 6.36 -26.22 4.95
N GLN A 113 6.62 -26.71 3.74
CA GLN A 113 6.57 -28.13 3.42
C GLN A 113 7.62 -28.94 4.21
N ARG A 114 8.84 -28.43 4.26
CA ARG A 114 9.94 -29.04 4.98
C ARG A 114 9.71 -29.06 6.49
N GLY A 115 9.16 -27.99 7.06
CA GLY A 115 8.80 -27.93 8.47
C GLY A 115 7.74 -28.99 8.82
N ALA A 116 6.72 -29.17 7.99
CA ALA A 116 5.72 -30.23 8.13
C ALA A 116 6.35 -31.64 8.05
N ALA A 117 7.25 -31.83 7.08
CA ALA A 117 7.97 -33.11 6.89
C ALA A 117 8.85 -33.46 8.09
N LEU A 118 9.57 -32.49 8.66
CA LEU A 118 10.39 -32.69 9.86
C LEU A 118 9.57 -33.10 11.09
N LEU A 119 8.31 -32.66 11.16
CA LEU A 119 7.36 -33.04 12.22
C LEU A 119 6.60 -34.33 11.92
N GLY A 120 6.63 -34.82 10.69
CA GLY A 120 5.82 -35.96 10.26
C GLY A 120 4.31 -35.68 10.27
N ILE A 121 3.88 -34.43 10.01
CA ILE A 121 2.48 -33.99 10.04
C ILE A 121 2.05 -33.38 8.70
N PRO A 122 0.74 -33.33 8.41
CA PRO A 122 0.23 -32.63 7.22
C PRO A 122 0.59 -31.13 7.22
N VAL A 123 0.87 -30.57 6.04
CA VAL A 123 1.18 -29.16 5.85
C VAL A 123 0.06 -28.27 6.40
N GLU A 124 -1.20 -28.67 6.23
CA GLU A 124 -2.37 -27.95 6.72
C GLU A 124 -2.36 -27.74 8.24
N GLN A 125 -1.80 -28.68 9.01
CA GLN A 125 -1.65 -28.49 10.46
C GLN A 125 -0.64 -27.36 10.78
N VAL A 126 0.45 -27.29 10.03
CA VAL A 126 1.42 -26.18 10.18
C VAL A 126 0.82 -24.83 9.78
N GLN A 127 -0.09 -24.84 8.80
CA GLN A 127 -0.79 -23.63 8.34
C GLN A 127 -1.82 -23.12 9.37
N THR A 128 -2.56 -24.05 10.00
CA THR A 128 -3.76 -23.71 10.78
C THR A 128 -3.57 -23.76 12.29
N GLN A 129 -2.56 -24.53 12.77
CA GLN A 129 -2.33 -24.71 14.20
C GLN A 129 -1.14 -23.89 14.69
N PRO A 130 -1.34 -22.85 15.53
CA PRO A 130 -0.25 -22.01 16.02
C PRO A 130 0.89 -22.79 16.71
N ARG A 131 0.54 -23.82 17.47
CA ARG A 131 1.52 -24.72 18.10
C ARG A 131 2.43 -25.39 17.06
N ASP A 132 1.85 -25.96 16.02
CA ASP A 132 2.60 -26.74 15.03
C ASP A 132 3.38 -25.83 14.06
N ASN A 133 2.89 -24.60 13.84
CA ASN A 133 3.63 -23.56 13.14
C ASN A 133 4.95 -23.20 13.87
N VAL A 134 4.89 -22.99 15.19
CA VAL A 134 6.07 -22.72 16.02
C VAL A 134 7.00 -23.94 16.08
N ARG A 135 6.45 -25.16 16.22
CA ARG A 135 7.25 -26.40 16.23
C ARG A 135 8.00 -26.62 14.92
N ALA A 136 7.31 -26.37 13.79
CA ALA A 136 7.93 -26.48 12.46
C ALA A 136 9.10 -25.50 12.29
N ALA A 137 8.95 -24.27 12.76
CA ALA A 137 10.05 -23.29 12.76
C ALA A 137 11.21 -23.71 13.65
N ALA A 138 10.95 -24.24 14.85
CA ALA A 138 11.97 -24.75 15.75
C ALA A 138 12.74 -25.95 15.15
N ALA A 139 12.01 -26.87 14.51
CA ALA A 139 12.60 -28.02 13.80
C ALA A 139 13.48 -27.56 12.62
N LEU A 140 13.04 -26.57 11.85
CA LEU A 140 13.80 -25.97 10.76
C LEU A 140 15.07 -25.26 11.27
N LEU A 141 14.96 -24.48 12.35
CA LEU A 141 16.13 -23.83 12.96
C LEU A 141 17.13 -24.85 13.46
N ARG A 142 16.67 -25.96 14.07
CA ARG A 142 17.54 -27.04 14.48
C ARG A 142 18.22 -27.76 13.31
N ALA A 143 17.49 -28.01 12.24
CA ALA A 143 18.06 -28.58 11.01
C ALA A 143 19.11 -27.64 10.38
N ALA A 144 18.87 -26.33 10.41
CA ALA A 144 19.79 -25.31 9.90
C ALA A 144 21.15 -25.30 10.62
N VAL A 145 21.22 -25.76 11.87
CA VAL A 145 22.50 -25.93 12.61
C VAL A 145 23.43 -26.90 11.89
N ALA A 146 22.91 -28.07 11.49
CA ALA A 146 23.68 -29.07 10.76
C ALA A 146 24.10 -28.56 9.36
N GLU A 147 23.20 -27.86 8.67
CA GLU A 147 23.45 -27.27 7.35
C GLU A 147 24.47 -26.13 7.38
N ALA A 148 24.59 -25.43 8.51
CA ALA A 148 25.64 -24.44 8.75
C ALA A 148 26.98 -25.07 9.16
N GLY A 149 27.06 -26.40 9.21
CA GLY A 149 28.28 -27.12 9.64
C GLY A 149 28.57 -27.03 11.14
N LEU A 150 27.56 -26.67 11.94
CA LEU A 150 27.68 -26.49 13.39
C LEU A 150 27.28 -27.79 14.10
N THR A 151 28.19 -28.43 14.81
CA THR A 151 27.96 -29.81 15.35
C THR A 151 27.53 -29.85 16.81
N SER A 152 27.62 -28.75 17.58
CA SER A 152 27.47 -28.79 19.04
C SER A 152 26.80 -27.55 19.67
N LEU A 153 25.82 -26.94 19.02
CA LEU A 153 25.07 -25.85 19.64
C LEU A 153 24.03 -26.39 20.63
N SER A 154 24.05 -25.88 21.85
CA SER A 154 23.02 -26.15 22.86
C SER A 154 22.09 -24.95 23.00
N ALA A 155 20.84 -25.20 23.45
CA ALA A 155 19.87 -24.13 23.71
C ALA A 155 20.32 -23.11 24.77
N SER A 156 21.22 -23.54 25.69
CA SER A 156 21.80 -22.70 26.72
C SER A 156 23.17 -22.11 26.34
N GLY A 157 23.60 -22.29 25.09
CA GLY A 157 24.85 -21.73 24.57
C GLY A 157 24.73 -20.24 24.21
N GLU A 158 25.86 -19.67 23.78
CA GLU A 158 25.89 -18.27 23.34
C GLU A 158 25.00 -18.05 22.12
N LEU A 159 24.06 -17.12 22.24
CA LEU A 159 23.13 -16.79 21.16
C LEU A 159 23.86 -16.36 19.87
N ALA A 160 24.99 -15.67 19.97
CA ALA A 160 25.78 -15.25 18.81
C ALA A 160 26.24 -16.44 17.94
N ALA A 161 26.53 -17.60 18.55
CA ALA A 161 26.92 -18.79 17.80
C ALA A 161 25.84 -19.37 16.88
N TRP A 162 24.57 -18.99 17.07
CA TRP A 162 23.44 -19.42 16.25
C TRP A 162 23.29 -18.60 14.98
N ALA A 163 24.01 -17.49 14.80
CA ALA A 163 23.83 -16.58 13.67
C ALA A 163 23.88 -17.26 12.29
N PRO A 164 24.84 -18.19 12.00
CA PRO A 164 24.85 -18.91 10.72
C PRO A 164 23.63 -19.82 10.53
N ALA A 165 23.12 -20.43 11.61
CA ALA A 165 21.90 -21.25 11.55
C ALA A 165 20.65 -20.38 11.31
N VAL A 166 20.57 -19.20 11.93
CA VAL A 166 19.50 -18.22 11.69
C VAL A 166 19.54 -17.73 10.24
N ALA A 167 20.73 -17.46 9.68
CA ALA A 167 20.89 -17.11 8.28
C ALA A 167 20.35 -18.22 7.35
N ARG A 168 20.68 -19.48 7.61
CA ARG A 168 20.15 -20.63 6.85
C ARG A 168 18.65 -20.81 7.02
N PHE A 169 18.15 -20.65 8.25
CA PHE A 169 16.72 -20.72 8.55
C PHE A 169 15.92 -19.73 7.72
N SER A 170 16.42 -18.53 7.43
CA SER A 170 15.72 -17.51 6.65
C SER A 170 15.28 -18.00 5.27
N GLY A 171 16.00 -18.98 4.69
CA GLY A 171 15.78 -19.46 3.32
C GLY A 171 16.18 -18.46 2.23
N LEU A 172 16.79 -17.32 2.60
CA LEU A 172 17.26 -16.30 1.67
C LEU A 172 18.54 -16.79 0.97
N LEU A 173 18.66 -16.52 -0.34
CA LEU A 173 19.79 -16.97 -1.15
C LEU A 173 20.94 -15.94 -1.18
N SER A 174 20.59 -14.65 -1.13
CA SER A 174 21.59 -13.58 -1.13
C SER A 174 22.30 -13.48 0.22
N PRO A 175 23.66 -13.54 0.26
CA PRO A 175 24.42 -13.32 1.49
C PRO A 175 24.11 -11.96 2.15
N ALA A 176 23.84 -10.92 1.36
CA ALA A 176 23.47 -9.61 1.88
C ALA A 176 22.08 -9.64 2.55
N ALA A 177 21.11 -10.38 1.97
CA ALA A 177 19.78 -10.54 2.57
C ALA A 177 19.84 -11.41 3.84
N GLN A 178 20.67 -12.46 3.86
CA GLN A 178 20.90 -13.25 5.07
C GLN A 178 21.53 -12.42 6.18
N TYR A 179 22.54 -11.61 5.83
CA TYR A 179 23.19 -10.70 6.78
C TYR A 179 22.19 -9.72 7.38
N ASP A 180 21.38 -9.06 6.54
CA ASP A 180 20.38 -8.09 6.97
C ASP A 180 19.28 -8.75 7.81
N TYR A 181 18.82 -9.94 7.44
CA TYR A 181 17.87 -10.74 8.24
C TYR A 181 18.39 -11.03 9.65
N VAL A 182 19.66 -11.41 9.76
CA VAL A 182 20.30 -11.70 11.03
C VAL A 182 20.57 -10.41 11.81
N GLU A 183 21.37 -9.50 11.27
CA GLU A 183 21.88 -8.33 12.02
C GLU A 183 20.81 -7.29 12.28
N SER A 184 20.08 -6.85 11.22
CA SER A 184 19.09 -5.79 11.29
C SER A 184 17.69 -6.31 11.68
N GLY A 185 17.47 -7.62 11.59
CA GLY A 185 16.23 -8.30 11.99
C GLY A 185 16.39 -8.99 13.34
N VAL A 186 16.65 -10.30 13.31
CA VAL A 186 16.58 -11.19 14.49
C VAL A 186 17.48 -10.73 15.64
N TYR A 187 18.76 -10.41 15.37
CA TYR A 187 19.69 -10.01 16.42
C TYR A 187 19.46 -8.60 16.94
N GLN A 188 18.89 -7.72 16.12
CA GLN A 188 18.46 -6.42 16.61
C GLN A 188 17.29 -6.54 17.61
N VAL A 189 16.34 -7.45 17.36
CA VAL A 189 15.27 -7.77 18.32
C VAL A 189 15.86 -8.35 19.61
N LEU A 190 16.82 -9.26 19.53
CA LEU A 190 17.50 -9.80 20.72
C LEU A 190 18.19 -8.70 21.54
N ARG A 191 18.96 -7.83 20.89
CA ARG A 191 19.69 -6.74 21.59
C ARG A 191 18.75 -5.77 22.29
N ARG A 192 17.62 -5.44 21.65
CA ARG A 192 16.63 -4.48 22.19
C ARG A 192 15.67 -5.10 23.21
N GLY A 193 15.41 -6.40 23.10
CA GLY A 193 14.33 -7.08 23.81
C GLY A 193 12.95 -6.72 23.25
N LEU A 194 11.91 -7.27 23.86
CA LEU A 194 10.54 -6.91 23.59
C LEU A 194 10.04 -5.88 24.60
N PRO A 195 9.20 -4.89 24.17
CA PRO A 195 8.46 -4.04 25.10
C PRO A 195 7.58 -4.88 26.04
N ASP A 196 7.51 -4.51 27.32
CA ASP A 196 6.77 -5.25 28.36
C ASP A 196 5.30 -5.50 28.01
N GLU A 197 4.66 -4.55 27.34
CA GLU A 197 3.27 -4.70 26.92
C GLU A 197 3.10 -5.82 25.89
N ILE A 198 3.97 -5.84 24.87
CA ILE A 198 3.98 -6.89 23.83
C ILE A 198 4.30 -8.23 24.46
N ALA A 199 5.34 -8.29 25.30
CA ALA A 199 5.74 -9.50 25.98
C ALA A 199 4.59 -10.09 26.82
N ARG A 200 3.90 -9.26 27.61
CA ARG A 200 2.74 -9.70 28.42
C ARG A 200 1.57 -10.19 27.58
N ARG A 201 1.23 -9.48 26.49
CA ARG A 201 0.13 -9.85 25.58
C ARG A 201 0.31 -11.27 25.03
N HIS A 202 1.52 -11.64 24.69
CA HIS A 202 1.84 -12.93 24.07
C HIS A 202 2.35 -14.00 25.07
N GLY A 203 2.39 -13.69 26.36
CA GLY A 203 2.92 -14.60 27.40
C GLY A 203 4.39 -14.92 27.21
N LEU A 204 5.17 -13.94 26.74
CA LEU A 204 6.59 -14.01 26.42
C LEU A 204 7.45 -13.27 27.45
N SER A 205 8.75 -13.54 27.41
CA SER A 205 9.78 -12.74 28.07
C SER A 205 11.00 -12.71 27.16
N LEU A 206 11.44 -11.54 26.78
CA LEU A 206 12.69 -11.33 26.04
C LEU A 206 13.30 -10.01 26.53
N PRO A 207 14.08 -10.05 27.62
CA PRO A 207 14.83 -8.89 28.07
C PRO A 207 15.93 -8.55 27.07
N PRO A 208 16.38 -7.28 27.02
CA PRO A 208 17.50 -6.88 26.17
C PRO A 208 18.76 -7.73 26.41
N GLN A 209 19.32 -8.27 25.34
CA GLN A 209 20.57 -9.03 25.34
C GLN A 209 21.73 -8.09 25.02
N SER A 210 22.03 -7.15 25.93
CA SER A 210 23.02 -6.09 25.71
C SER A 210 24.48 -6.58 25.57
N ALA A 211 24.74 -7.83 25.93
CA ALA A 211 26.05 -8.48 25.75
C ALA A 211 26.27 -9.04 24.34
N LEU A 212 25.21 -9.10 23.49
CA LEU A 212 25.34 -9.56 22.12
C LEU A 212 26.11 -8.53 21.28
N PRO A 213 27.24 -8.92 20.65
CA PRO A 213 28.01 -8.01 19.83
C PRO A 213 27.24 -7.63 18.55
N ASP A 214 27.60 -6.51 17.95
CA ASP A 214 27.28 -6.22 16.56
C ASP A 214 28.21 -7.06 15.65
N GLY A 215 27.73 -7.41 14.45
CA GLY A 215 28.50 -8.19 13.50
C GLY A 215 28.63 -9.67 13.89
N VAL A 216 27.53 -10.30 14.34
CA VAL A 216 27.50 -11.76 14.60
C VAL A 216 27.66 -12.59 13.33
N LEU A 217 27.45 -11.98 12.16
CA LEU A 217 27.84 -12.51 10.85
C LEU A 217 28.88 -11.57 10.21
N PRO A 218 29.80 -12.11 9.38
CA PRO A 218 30.67 -11.26 8.57
C PRO A 218 29.84 -10.45 7.57
N ALA A 219 30.10 -9.14 7.50
CA ALA A 219 29.43 -8.29 6.53
C ALA A 219 29.79 -8.74 5.09
N PRO A 220 28.81 -8.78 4.17
CA PRO A 220 29.11 -9.06 2.77
C PRO A 220 29.99 -7.97 2.17
N PRO A 221 30.80 -8.26 1.15
CA PRO A 221 31.58 -7.24 0.44
C PRO A 221 30.68 -6.09 0.00
N GLY A 222 31.13 -4.85 0.20
CA GLY A 222 30.41 -3.68 -0.27
C GLY A 222 30.40 -3.63 -1.80
N GLU A 223 29.22 -3.46 -2.41
CA GLU A 223 29.10 -3.22 -3.84
C GLU A 223 29.30 -1.73 -4.13
N ALA A 224 29.93 -1.40 -5.29
CA ALA A 224 30.01 -0.03 -5.77
C ALA A 224 28.60 0.46 -6.11
N LEU A 225 28.17 1.57 -5.48
CA LEU A 225 26.82 2.07 -5.61
C LEU A 225 26.70 2.96 -6.85
N PRO A 226 25.89 2.59 -7.87
CA PRO A 226 25.48 3.52 -8.91
C PRO A 226 24.62 4.64 -8.32
N GLN A 227 24.47 5.72 -9.07
CA GLN A 227 23.64 6.84 -8.67
C GLN A 227 22.16 6.43 -8.74
N VAL A 228 21.46 6.45 -7.61
CA VAL A 228 20.02 6.25 -7.56
C VAL A 228 19.28 7.57 -7.77
N TYR A 229 18.10 7.53 -8.41
CA TYR A 229 17.29 8.73 -8.65
C TYR A 229 16.81 9.39 -7.36
N TYR A 230 16.46 8.60 -6.35
CA TYR A 230 16.06 9.09 -5.04
C TYR A 230 17.22 8.97 -4.05
N SER A 231 17.78 10.09 -3.64
CA SER A 231 18.97 10.15 -2.75
C SER A 231 18.75 9.55 -1.36
N GLY A 232 17.49 9.30 -0.96
CA GLY A 232 17.14 8.63 0.28
C GLY A 232 17.11 7.10 0.16
N ALA A 233 17.41 6.52 -1.01
CA ALA A 233 17.46 5.09 -1.22
C ALA A 233 18.91 4.57 -1.33
N THR A 234 19.11 3.34 -0.89
CA THR A 234 20.36 2.59 -1.10
C THR A 234 20.18 1.62 -2.26
N TRP A 235 21.14 1.57 -3.17
CA TRP A 235 21.11 0.66 -4.31
C TRP A 235 21.35 -0.80 -3.88
N LYS A 236 20.43 -1.69 -4.26
CA LYS A 236 20.50 -3.13 -4.05
C LYS A 236 19.95 -3.84 -5.30
N PRO A 237 20.75 -3.97 -6.38
CA PRO A 237 20.23 -4.33 -7.68
C PRO A 237 19.53 -5.69 -7.72
N ALA A 238 18.37 -5.72 -8.38
CA ALA A 238 17.77 -6.95 -8.85
C ALA A 238 18.64 -7.53 -10.01
N PRO A 239 18.70 -8.86 -10.17
CA PRO A 239 19.42 -9.47 -11.28
C PRO A 239 18.72 -9.17 -12.62
N ASP A 240 19.50 -9.08 -13.70
CA ASP A 240 19.02 -8.79 -15.08
C ASP A 240 17.91 -9.74 -15.54
N SER A 241 17.80 -10.93 -14.94
CA SER A 241 16.72 -11.87 -15.24
C SER A 241 15.35 -11.41 -14.79
N ASN A 242 15.28 -10.44 -13.84
CA ASN A 242 14.05 -10.07 -13.13
C ASN A 242 13.42 -8.77 -13.65
N PHE A 243 14.01 -8.10 -14.60
CA PHE A 243 13.47 -6.89 -15.21
C PHE A 243 13.80 -6.84 -16.71
N THR A 244 13.24 -5.88 -17.41
CA THR A 244 13.55 -5.64 -18.83
C THR A 244 14.32 -4.34 -18.96
N ASN A 245 15.48 -4.39 -19.62
CA ASN A 245 16.27 -3.20 -19.91
C ASN A 245 15.48 -2.22 -20.79
N GLY A 246 15.42 -0.98 -20.36
CA GLY A 246 14.68 0.09 -21.01
C GLY A 246 13.16 0.01 -20.80
N ARG A 247 12.47 1.03 -21.31
CA ARG A 247 11.02 1.15 -21.27
C ARG A 247 10.43 1.34 -22.66
N SER A 248 9.29 0.72 -22.90
CA SER A 248 8.52 0.92 -24.14
C SER A 248 7.51 2.08 -24.03
N ALA A 249 7.39 2.72 -22.87
CA ALA A 249 6.50 3.83 -22.61
C ALA A 249 7.08 4.79 -21.57
N THR A 250 6.59 6.03 -21.55
CA THR A 250 6.90 6.99 -20.48
C THR A 250 6.26 6.59 -19.16
N VAL A 251 6.91 6.92 -18.04
CA VAL A 251 6.36 6.69 -16.71
C VAL A 251 5.21 7.65 -16.47
N GLU A 252 4.02 7.12 -16.27
CA GLU A 252 2.79 7.87 -15.97
C GLU A 252 2.00 7.30 -14.79
N LEU A 253 2.46 6.16 -14.25
CA LEU A 253 1.83 5.48 -13.12
C LEU A 253 2.83 5.26 -11.99
N LEU A 254 2.30 5.31 -10.78
CA LEU A 254 2.94 4.84 -9.56
C LEU A 254 2.08 3.72 -8.99
N VAL A 255 2.67 2.54 -8.76
CA VAL A 255 1.96 1.39 -8.20
C VAL A 255 2.49 1.08 -6.81
N ILE A 256 1.59 1.04 -5.85
CA ILE A 256 1.86 0.74 -4.45
C ILE A 256 1.53 -0.72 -4.19
N HIS A 257 2.48 -1.41 -3.56
CA HIS A 257 2.41 -2.84 -3.25
C HIS A 257 2.67 -3.13 -1.79
N THR A 258 2.36 -4.35 -1.38
CA THR A 258 2.84 -4.96 -0.13
C THR A 258 3.52 -6.28 -0.43
N CYS A 259 4.72 -6.46 0.12
CA CYS A 259 5.48 -7.69 -0.06
C CYS A 259 4.81 -8.93 0.57
N ALA A 260 3.93 -8.76 1.55
CA ALA A 260 3.48 -9.83 2.45
C ALA A 260 4.66 -10.63 3.05
N GLY A 261 5.68 -9.93 3.52
CA GLY A 261 6.89 -10.49 4.10
C GLY A 261 7.73 -9.43 4.80
N ALA A 262 8.56 -9.87 5.75
CA ALA A 262 9.48 -9.00 6.48
C ALA A 262 10.54 -8.38 5.54
N TRP A 263 11.16 -7.27 5.99
CA TRP A 263 12.12 -6.48 5.23
C TRP A 263 13.12 -7.29 4.41
N SER A 264 13.98 -8.08 5.07
CA SER A 264 15.04 -8.83 4.38
C SER A 264 14.47 -9.92 3.46
N GLY A 265 13.32 -10.50 3.81
CA GLY A 265 12.60 -11.45 2.99
C GLY A 265 12.08 -10.81 1.73
N CYS A 266 11.50 -9.62 1.85
CA CYS A 266 10.94 -8.85 0.74
C CYS A 266 12.00 -8.53 -0.33
N TRP A 267 12.99 -7.69 0.01
CA TRP A 267 14.00 -7.32 -0.97
C TRP A 267 14.90 -8.47 -1.39
N GLY A 268 15.19 -9.41 -0.47
CA GLY A 268 15.98 -10.60 -0.76
C GLY A 268 15.35 -11.51 -1.82
N TRP A 269 14.01 -11.67 -1.81
CA TRP A 269 13.30 -12.40 -2.87
C TRP A 269 13.31 -11.65 -4.20
N LEU A 270 13.03 -10.35 -4.20
CA LEU A 270 13.03 -9.52 -5.40
C LEU A 270 14.40 -9.44 -6.08
N THR A 271 15.48 -9.68 -5.31
CA THR A 271 16.85 -9.78 -5.83
C THR A 271 17.32 -11.22 -6.05
N THR A 272 16.44 -12.20 -5.89
CA THR A 272 16.75 -13.62 -6.18
C THR A 272 16.65 -13.87 -7.69
N PRO A 273 17.70 -14.44 -8.35
CA PRO A 273 17.68 -14.66 -9.79
C PRO A 273 16.80 -15.85 -10.19
N TYR A 274 16.37 -15.86 -11.45
CA TYR A 274 15.86 -17.07 -12.11
C TYR A 274 16.95 -18.17 -12.13
N PRO A 275 16.65 -19.48 -11.91
CA PRO A 275 15.31 -20.05 -11.75
C PRO A 275 14.76 -20.06 -10.32
N SER A 276 15.51 -19.62 -9.32
CA SER A 276 15.09 -19.63 -7.91
C SER A 276 13.94 -18.65 -7.65
N ASN A 277 13.84 -17.54 -8.39
CA ASN A 277 12.64 -16.73 -8.53
C ASN A 277 12.01 -17.06 -9.90
N PRO A 278 11.10 -18.05 -9.99
CA PRO A 278 10.55 -18.51 -11.26
C PRO A 278 9.66 -17.48 -11.95
N TYR A 279 9.10 -16.54 -11.20
CA TYR A 279 8.23 -15.48 -11.71
C TYR A 279 9.02 -14.25 -12.19
N LYS A 280 10.33 -14.20 -11.88
CA LYS A 280 11.20 -13.05 -12.24
C LYS A 280 10.65 -11.73 -11.72
N THR A 281 10.00 -11.77 -10.56
CA THR A 281 9.41 -10.57 -9.94
C THR A 281 10.50 -9.61 -9.49
N SER A 282 10.24 -8.33 -9.64
CA SER A 282 11.07 -7.23 -9.14
C SER A 282 10.20 -6.00 -8.88
N ALA A 283 10.75 -5.01 -8.20
CA ALA A 283 10.16 -3.69 -8.04
C ALA A 283 11.26 -2.63 -8.18
N HIS A 284 10.90 -1.38 -8.39
CA HIS A 284 11.90 -0.31 -8.43
C HIS A 284 12.41 0.02 -7.04
N TYR A 285 11.51 0.02 -6.05
CA TYR A 285 11.85 0.37 -4.67
C TYR A 285 11.17 -0.57 -3.68
N VAL A 286 11.82 -0.73 -2.52
CA VAL A 286 11.25 -1.37 -1.33
C VAL A 286 11.42 -0.45 -0.13
N VAL A 287 10.35 -0.26 0.65
CA VAL A 287 10.34 0.57 1.87
C VAL A 287 10.20 -0.33 3.09
N LYS A 288 11.10 -0.16 4.07
CA LYS A 288 11.10 -0.91 5.32
C LYS A 288 9.89 -0.58 6.19
N GLU A 289 9.47 -1.52 7.06
CA GLU A 289 8.28 -1.40 7.92
C GLU A 289 8.27 -0.14 8.81
N ASP A 290 9.42 0.31 9.27
CA ASP A 290 9.57 1.51 10.10
C ASP A 290 9.90 2.79 9.31
N GLY A 291 10.09 2.66 7.99
CA GLY A 291 10.46 3.74 7.09
C GLY A 291 11.91 4.21 7.21
N THR A 292 12.75 3.55 8.00
CA THR A 292 14.15 3.96 8.21
C THR A 292 15.06 3.65 7.04
N GLN A 293 14.66 2.72 6.14
CA GLN A 293 15.42 2.32 4.97
C GLN A 293 14.53 2.22 3.73
N ILE A 294 15.11 2.59 2.59
CA ILE A 294 14.53 2.37 1.26
C ILE A 294 15.63 1.77 0.40
N TYR A 295 15.33 0.64 -0.25
CA TYR A 295 16.22 0.09 -1.27
C TYR A 295 15.67 0.38 -2.67
N ALA A 296 16.55 0.76 -3.59
CA ALA A 296 16.29 0.82 -5.02
C ALA A 296 16.84 -0.46 -5.66
N LEU A 297 15.98 -1.22 -6.35
CA LEU A 297 16.32 -2.54 -6.88
C LEU A 297 16.44 -2.55 -8.41
N VAL A 298 15.61 -1.76 -9.10
CA VAL A 298 15.61 -1.61 -10.56
C VAL A 298 15.69 -0.13 -10.88
N ASP A 299 16.51 0.24 -11.86
CA ASP A 299 16.62 1.61 -12.32
C ASP A 299 15.27 2.08 -12.91
N GLU A 300 14.87 3.33 -12.67
CA GLU A 300 13.60 3.83 -13.20
C GLU A 300 13.58 3.96 -14.74
N SER A 301 14.72 3.93 -15.39
CA SER A 301 14.81 3.85 -16.86
C SER A 301 14.51 2.46 -17.41
N ASP A 302 14.48 1.44 -16.55
CA ASP A 302 14.18 0.05 -16.87
C ASP A 302 12.76 -0.34 -16.47
N THR A 303 12.30 -1.50 -16.92
CA THR A 303 10.95 -2.00 -16.65
C THR A 303 11.00 -3.10 -15.60
N ALA A 304 10.66 -2.80 -14.35
CA ALA A 304 10.48 -3.81 -13.31
C ALA A 304 9.24 -4.67 -13.56
N HIS A 305 9.29 -5.94 -13.17
CA HIS A 305 8.19 -6.88 -13.31
C HIS A 305 7.40 -6.96 -12.00
N HIS A 306 6.45 -6.04 -11.80
CA HIS A 306 5.67 -5.93 -10.56
C HIS A 306 4.15 -5.96 -10.75
N VAL A 307 3.63 -5.83 -12.00
CA VAL A 307 2.20 -5.94 -12.30
C VAL A 307 2.01 -6.75 -13.56
N GLY A 308 1.49 -7.96 -13.44
CA GLY A 308 1.26 -8.85 -14.58
C GLY A 308 0.00 -8.54 -15.39
N LYS A 309 -0.80 -7.53 -15.01
CA LYS A 309 -2.09 -7.19 -15.62
C LYS A 309 -2.09 -5.79 -16.21
N PRO A 310 -2.83 -5.56 -17.31
CA PRO A 310 -2.99 -4.22 -17.87
C PRO A 310 -3.88 -3.35 -16.96
N TRP A 311 -3.57 -2.05 -16.91
CA TRP A 311 -4.43 -1.04 -16.30
C TRP A 311 -5.06 -0.16 -17.38
N LYS A 312 -6.39 -0.05 -17.37
CA LYS A 312 -7.17 0.69 -18.39
C LYS A 312 -6.82 0.28 -19.84
N GLY A 313 -6.61 -1.02 -20.04
CA GLY A 313 -6.32 -1.61 -21.35
C GLY A 313 -4.88 -1.47 -21.86
N LEU A 314 -3.96 -0.88 -21.08
CA LEU A 314 -2.56 -0.68 -21.46
C LEU A 314 -1.62 -1.47 -20.52
N PRO A 315 -0.45 -1.94 -21.01
CA PRO A 315 0.55 -2.61 -20.20
C PRO A 315 0.98 -1.75 -19.02
N THR A 316 0.99 -2.29 -17.80
CA THR A 316 1.27 -1.52 -16.59
C THR A 316 2.75 -1.35 -16.33
N ASN A 317 3.55 -2.44 -16.37
CA ASN A 317 4.96 -2.43 -16.00
C ASN A 317 5.78 -1.39 -16.75
N SER A 318 5.64 -1.31 -18.09
CA SER A 318 6.46 -0.43 -18.93
C SER A 318 6.20 1.06 -18.71
N ARG A 319 5.08 1.44 -18.07
CA ARG A 319 4.68 2.83 -17.82
C ARG A 319 4.53 3.19 -16.35
N SER A 320 5.02 2.33 -15.45
CA SER A 320 4.90 2.54 -14.01
C SER A 320 6.23 2.42 -13.27
N VAL A 321 6.29 3.05 -12.11
CA VAL A 321 7.26 2.75 -11.06
C VAL A 321 6.54 2.00 -9.95
N GLY A 322 7.06 0.83 -9.53
CA GLY A 322 6.51 0.02 -8.44
C GLY A 322 7.26 0.26 -7.14
N ILE A 323 6.52 0.46 -6.06
CA ILE A 323 7.03 0.58 -4.69
C ILE A 323 6.43 -0.52 -3.83
N GLU A 324 7.28 -1.41 -3.38
CA GLU A 324 6.96 -2.45 -2.42
C GLU A 324 7.08 -1.93 -0.99
N HIS A 325 6.22 -2.42 -0.11
CA HIS A 325 6.28 -2.14 1.32
C HIS A 325 6.49 -3.44 2.07
N ALA A 326 7.56 -3.52 2.83
CA ALA A 326 7.81 -4.65 3.72
C ALA A 326 6.72 -4.73 4.80
N GLY A 327 6.42 -5.95 5.25
CA GLY A 327 5.34 -6.22 6.19
C GLY A 327 4.14 -6.91 5.54
N PHE A 328 3.09 -7.07 6.31
CA PHE A 328 1.85 -7.71 5.89
C PHE A 328 0.69 -6.72 5.97
N SER A 329 -0.13 -6.63 4.93
CA SER A 329 -1.33 -5.78 4.87
C SER A 329 -2.49 -6.25 5.76
N TYR A 330 -2.26 -7.25 6.59
CA TYR A 330 -3.26 -7.84 7.49
C TYR A 330 -2.65 -8.05 8.88
N GLN A 331 -2.73 -7.06 9.73
CA GLN A 331 -2.22 -7.15 11.11
C GLN A 331 -3.10 -6.36 12.09
N GLY A 332 -4.43 -6.49 11.99
CA GLY A 332 -5.33 -6.02 13.06
C GLY A 332 -5.06 -4.61 13.60
N GLY A 333 -5.04 -3.59 12.74
CA GLY A 333 -5.13 -2.20 13.18
C GLY A 333 -3.85 -1.37 13.23
N ASN A 334 -2.65 -1.91 12.94
CA ASN A 334 -1.41 -1.10 12.89
C ASN A 334 -0.38 -1.62 11.87
N VAL A 335 -0.85 -2.01 10.72
CA VAL A 335 -0.02 -2.58 9.65
C VAL A 335 0.94 -1.54 9.06
N TRP A 336 0.45 -0.35 8.84
CA TRP A 336 1.16 0.72 8.17
C TRP A 336 1.72 1.70 9.20
N SER A 337 2.99 1.57 9.56
CA SER A 337 3.60 2.51 10.49
C SER A 337 3.63 3.92 9.89
N THR A 338 3.50 4.93 10.73
CA THR A 338 3.62 6.34 10.29
C THR A 338 4.97 6.59 9.62
N GLY A 339 6.04 5.93 10.08
CA GLY A 339 7.38 6.02 9.48
C GLY A 339 7.40 5.49 8.05
N GLN A 340 6.86 4.29 7.81
CA GLN A 340 6.80 3.67 6.49
C GLN A 340 5.97 4.50 5.51
N VAL A 341 4.76 4.90 5.91
CA VAL A 341 3.86 5.71 5.08
C VAL A 341 4.51 7.06 4.73
N THR A 342 5.17 7.71 5.70
CA THR A 342 5.85 8.98 5.49
C THR A 342 7.05 8.84 4.54
N ALA A 343 7.88 7.81 4.73
CA ALA A 343 9.04 7.55 3.88
C ALA A 343 8.62 7.24 2.44
N SER A 344 7.60 6.37 2.28
CA SER A 344 7.03 6.03 0.99
C SER A 344 6.38 7.24 0.30
N ALA A 345 5.65 8.07 1.02
CA ALA A 345 5.06 9.29 0.47
C ALA A 345 6.10 10.30 -0.02
N LYS A 346 7.25 10.43 0.69
CA LYS A 346 8.38 11.26 0.24
C LYS A 346 9.02 10.74 -1.04
N LEU A 347 9.26 9.42 -1.11
CA LEU A 347 9.74 8.77 -2.33
C LEU A 347 8.77 8.96 -3.48
N SER A 348 7.48 8.69 -3.26
CA SER A 348 6.42 8.85 -4.27
C SER A 348 6.30 10.28 -4.77
N CYS A 349 6.46 11.24 -3.88
CA CYS A 349 6.50 12.65 -4.23
C CYS A 349 7.63 12.98 -5.21
N ASP A 350 8.83 12.46 -4.97
CA ASP A 350 9.98 12.67 -5.83
C ASP A 350 9.75 12.04 -7.22
N ILE A 351 9.24 10.80 -7.27
CA ILE A 351 8.88 10.10 -8.51
C ILE A 351 7.81 10.87 -9.29
N VAL A 352 6.75 11.31 -8.60
CA VAL A 352 5.64 12.08 -9.20
C VAL A 352 6.13 13.40 -9.79
N LYS A 353 7.03 14.11 -9.09
CA LYS A 353 7.65 15.36 -9.60
C LYS A 353 8.46 15.12 -10.87
N ARG A 354 9.38 14.15 -10.83
CA ARG A 354 10.32 13.89 -11.93
C ARG A 354 9.59 13.42 -13.19
N ASN A 355 8.59 12.56 -13.03
CA ASN A 355 7.85 11.97 -14.13
C ASN A 355 6.56 12.74 -14.47
N ARG A 356 6.19 13.79 -13.74
CA ARG A 356 4.96 14.58 -13.93
C ARG A 356 3.68 13.73 -13.88
N ILE A 357 3.67 12.71 -13.02
CA ILE A 357 2.51 11.82 -12.85
C ILE A 357 1.32 12.61 -12.31
N ILE A 358 0.14 12.39 -12.87
CA ILE A 358 -1.11 12.99 -12.40
C ILE A 358 -1.42 12.47 -11.00
N ARG A 359 -1.73 13.37 -10.07
CA ARG A 359 -1.90 13.06 -8.64
C ARG A 359 -3.34 12.67 -8.30
N ASP A 360 -3.80 11.60 -8.88
CA ASP A 360 -5.12 11.02 -8.62
C ASP A 360 -5.03 9.51 -8.42
N ARG A 361 -6.16 8.88 -8.08
CA ARG A 361 -6.25 7.43 -7.84
C ARG A 361 -6.31 6.59 -9.12
N ASP A 362 -6.25 7.23 -10.28
CA ASP A 362 -6.11 6.57 -11.59
C ASP A 362 -4.65 6.42 -12.02
N HIS A 363 -3.75 7.24 -11.44
CA HIS A 363 -2.32 7.26 -11.77
C HIS A 363 -1.42 6.85 -10.59
N ILE A 364 -1.88 7.05 -9.35
CA ILE A 364 -1.25 6.52 -8.14
C ILE A 364 -2.16 5.44 -7.59
N ILE A 365 -1.86 4.19 -7.95
CA ILE A 365 -2.75 3.04 -7.77
C ILE A 365 -2.19 2.00 -6.81
N GLY A 366 -3.05 1.15 -6.27
CA GLY A 366 -2.64 -0.10 -5.63
C GLY A 366 -2.72 -1.25 -6.64
N HIS A 367 -1.93 -2.30 -6.45
CA HIS A 367 -1.94 -3.45 -7.35
C HIS A 367 -3.31 -4.14 -7.40
N TYR A 368 -4.13 -4.04 -6.33
CA TYR A 368 -5.51 -4.54 -6.36
C TYR A 368 -6.40 -3.91 -7.46
N GLN A 369 -6.05 -2.73 -8.00
CA GLN A 369 -6.87 -2.07 -9.02
C GLN A 369 -6.76 -2.76 -10.39
N PRO A 370 -5.56 -3.10 -10.91
CA PRO A 370 -5.44 -3.89 -12.14
C PRO A 370 -5.76 -5.39 -11.96
N ASP A 371 -5.61 -5.96 -10.75
CA ASP A 371 -5.92 -7.36 -10.47
C ASP A 371 -6.70 -7.56 -9.16
N PRO A 372 -7.98 -7.15 -9.11
CA PRO A 372 -8.78 -7.18 -7.89
C PRO A 372 -9.09 -8.60 -7.37
N VAL A 373 -8.92 -9.63 -8.21
CA VAL A 373 -9.22 -11.02 -7.83
C VAL A 373 -8.02 -11.66 -7.11
N ASN A 374 -6.81 -11.52 -7.67
CA ASN A 374 -5.63 -12.19 -7.12
C ASN A 374 -4.83 -11.29 -6.18
N ARG A 375 -5.05 -9.96 -6.22
CA ARG A 375 -4.29 -8.95 -5.47
C ARG A 375 -5.18 -8.08 -4.58
N ALA A 376 -6.33 -8.58 -4.14
CA ALA A 376 -7.29 -7.83 -3.31
C ALA A 376 -6.65 -7.22 -2.04
N SER A 377 -5.61 -7.86 -1.49
CA SER A 377 -4.86 -7.43 -0.30
C SER A 377 -3.55 -6.69 -0.60
N ASP A 378 -3.32 -6.25 -1.84
CA ASP A 378 -2.08 -5.61 -2.26
C ASP A 378 -2.31 -4.18 -2.80
N PRO A 379 -2.05 -3.15 -1.99
CA PRO A 379 -1.52 -3.15 -0.62
C PRO A 379 -2.55 -3.43 0.49
N GLY A 380 -3.78 -3.83 0.17
CA GLY A 380 -4.87 -4.08 1.10
C GLY A 380 -5.72 -2.85 1.41
N THR A 381 -6.89 -3.11 2.04
CA THR A 381 -7.90 -2.08 2.33
C THR A 381 -7.44 -1.07 3.38
N ASP A 382 -6.49 -1.48 4.24
CA ASP A 382 -5.99 -0.68 5.37
C ASP A 382 -4.91 0.32 4.97
N PHE A 383 -4.48 0.32 3.70
CA PHE A 383 -3.51 1.31 3.25
C PHE A 383 -4.10 2.72 3.38
N PRO A 384 -3.41 3.65 4.07
CA PRO A 384 -3.97 4.95 4.43
C PRO A 384 -3.96 5.92 3.23
N TRP A 385 -4.70 5.58 2.17
CA TRP A 385 -4.73 6.31 0.90
C TRP A 385 -4.98 7.80 1.05
N ALA A 386 -5.90 8.21 1.93
CA ALA A 386 -6.22 9.62 2.13
C ALA A 386 -5.00 10.42 2.63
N ALA A 387 -4.34 9.92 3.69
CA ALA A 387 -3.13 10.54 4.24
C ALA A 387 -1.95 10.47 3.27
N TYR A 388 -1.81 9.36 2.54
CA TYR A 388 -0.77 9.15 1.55
C TYR A 388 -0.88 10.15 0.39
N MET A 389 -2.06 10.26 -0.21
CA MET A 389 -2.34 11.20 -1.30
C MET A 389 -2.22 12.66 -0.84
N ALA A 390 -2.67 12.99 0.38
CA ALA A 390 -2.48 14.30 0.97
C ALA A 390 -0.99 14.66 1.10
N SER A 391 -0.16 13.71 1.55
CA SER A 391 1.30 13.90 1.66
C SER A 391 1.95 14.12 0.29
N ILE A 392 1.58 13.35 -0.74
CA ILE A 392 2.08 13.54 -2.10
C ILE A 392 1.63 14.89 -2.66
N ASN A 393 0.39 15.28 -2.44
CA ASN A 393 -0.15 16.55 -2.91
C ASN A 393 0.57 17.74 -2.24
N SER A 394 0.86 17.65 -0.94
CA SER A 394 1.54 18.72 -0.19
C SER A 394 3.01 18.87 -0.59
N CYS A 395 3.71 17.77 -0.87
CA CYS A 395 5.14 17.81 -1.14
C CYS A 395 5.51 18.27 -2.56
N VAL A 396 4.66 18.00 -3.55
CA VAL A 396 4.87 18.50 -4.93
C VAL A 396 4.76 20.02 -4.99
N GLY A 397 4.34 20.64 -3.91
CA GLY A 397 4.26 22.08 -3.77
C GLY A 397 5.50 22.83 -3.29
N GLY A 398 6.62 22.16 -3.06
CA GLY A 398 7.88 22.77 -2.62
C GLY A 398 8.79 23.33 -3.72
N GLY A 399 8.32 23.49 -4.95
CA GLY A 399 9.12 24.04 -6.06
C GLY A 399 8.25 24.57 -7.21
N GLY A 400 7.88 25.84 -7.17
CA GLY A 400 7.55 26.66 -8.35
C GLY A 400 6.34 26.27 -9.22
N GLY A 401 5.29 25.67 -8.64
CA GLY A 401 4.01 25.49 -9.32
C GLY A 401 2.91 25.48 -8.28
N THR A 402 1.93 26.34 -8.38
CA THR A 402 0.85 26.67 -7.46
C THR A 402 0.27 25.48 -6.69
N THR A 403 0.72 25.27 -5.46
CA THR A 403 0.05 24.37 -4.52
C THR A 403 -1.00 25.14 -3.77
N GLY A 404 -2.24 24.81 -4.06
CA GLY A 404 -3.34 25.35 -3.29
C GLY A 404 -3.33 24.84 -1.85
N ILE A 405 -3.55 25.74 -0.90
CA ILE A 405 -3.91 25.35 0.46
C ILE A 405 -5.27 24.66 0.38
N ILE A 406 -5.35 23.42 0.83
CA ILE A 406 -6.65 22.72 0.95
C ILE A 406 -7.13 22.85 2.39
N VAL A 407 -8.38 23.27 2.55
CA VAL A 407 -9.09 23.23 3.82
C VAL A 407 -10.25 22.24 3.70
N ASP A 408 -10.15 21.15 4.45
CA ASP A 408 -11.15 20.07 4.51
C ASP A 408 -12.18 20.36 5.60
N SER A 409 -13.40 19.89 5.41
CA SER A 409 -14.47 19.97 6.42
C SER A 409 -14.15 19.17 7.69
N ASN A 410 -13.26 18.17 7.62
CA ASN A 410 -12.75 17.47 8.78
C ASN A 410 -11.43 18.11 9.25
N GLN A 411 -11.43 18.68 10.47
CA GLN A 411 -10.26 19.34 11.03
C GLN A 411 -9.02 18.44 11.11
N ALA A 412 -9.18 17.13 11.27
CA ALA A 412 -8.08 16.18 11.35
C ALA A 412 -7.27 16.07 10.03
N ASN A 413 -7.87 16.50 8.92
CA ASN A 413 -7.23 16.49 7.59
C ASN A 413 -6.50 17.81 7.27
N ASN A 414 -6.61 18.83 8.13
CA ASN A 414 -6.08 20.17 7.89
C ASN A 414 -4.67 20.32 8.46
N GLY A 415 -3.79 20.95 7.68
CA GLY A 415 -2.45 21.37 8.12
C GLY A 415 -2.47 22.61 9.02
N ALA A 416 -1.29 23.02 9.50
CA ALA A 416 -1.14 24.15 10.41
C ALA A 416 -1.63 25.52 9.84
N ASN A 417 -1.69 25.64 8.51
CA ASN A 417 -2.15 26.82 7.78
C ASN A 417 -3.59 26.70 7.23
N ALA A 418 -4.36 25.73 7.72
CA ALA A 418 -5.72 25.45 7.28
C ALA A 418 -6.58 24.99 8.47
N ARG A 419 -7.82 25.48 8.58
CA ARG A 419 -8.75 25.05 9.60
C ARG A 419 -10.20 25.28 9.20
N ILE A 420 -11.10 24.45 9.74
CA ILE A 420 -12.54 24.59 9.59
C ILE A 420 -13.16 25.15 10.88
N VAL A 421 -14.06 26.11 10.74
CA VAL A 421 -14.86 26.65 11.85
C VAL A 421 -16.32 26.39 11.55
N THR A 422 -16.92 25.50 12.35
CA THR A 422 -18.34 25.13 12.23
C THR A 422 -19.13 25.85 13.30
N PRO A 423 -19.99 26.85 12.96
CA PRO A 423 -20.52 27.77 13.92
C PRO A 423 -21.69 27.23 14.74
N SER A 424 -22.53 26.36 14.17
CA SER A 424 -23.75 25.92 14.82
C SER A 424 -24.05 24.44 14.70
N SER A 425 -24.94 23.95 15.57
CA SER A 425 -25.44 22.58 15.51
C SER A 425 -26.36 22.31 14.30
N SER A 426 -26.70 23.32 13.50
CA SER A 426 -27.45 23.15 12.25
C SER A 426 -26.60 22.46 11.18
N TRP A 427 -25.29 22.63 11.21
CA TRP A 427 -24.34 21.94 10.36
C TRP A 427 -24.05 20.55 10.91
N LYS A 428 -24.40 19.51 10.14
CA LYS A 428 -24.23 18.11 10.52
C LYS A 428 -23.15 17.48 9.65
N SER A 429 -22.24 16.73 10.27
CA SER A 429 -21.32 15.87 9.55
C SER A 429 -22.09 14.73 8.84
N SER A 430 -21.70 14.39 7.62
CA SER A 430 -22.35 13.37 6.80
C SER A 430 -21.36 12.69 5.87
N THR A 431 -21.66 11.43 5.55
CA THR A 431 -21.02 10.62 4.52
C THR A 431 -22.04 9.96 3.60
N SER A 432 -23.34 10.36 3.72
CA SER A 432 -24.48 9.69 3.08
C SER A 432 -24.53 9.80 1.55
N VAL A 433 -23.90 10.84 0.98
CA VAL A 433 -23.79 11.01 -0.48
C VAL A 433 -22.31 10.87 -0.85
N SER A 434 -22.00 9.95 -1.76
CA SER A 434 -20.64 9.69 -2.23
C SER A 434 -20.06 10.86 -3.05
N GLY A 435 -18.73 10.85 -3.25
CA GLY A 435 -18.03 11.91 -4.00
C GLY A 435 -17.61 13.10 -3.16
N TYR A 436 -17.58 12.97 -1.83
CA TYR A 436 -16.99 13.96 -0.93
C TYR A 436 -15.46 13.92 -0.97
N TRP A 437 -14.86 15.04 -0.57
CA TRP A 437 -13.42 15.14 -0.32
C TRP A 437 -13.06 14.56 1.05
N GLY A 438 -11.93 13.89 1.14
CA GLY A 438 -11.45 13.37 2.43
C GLY A 438 -12.39 12.34 3.07
N SER A 439 -12.83 12.61 4.31
CA SER A 439 -13.55 11.65 5.15
C SER A 439 -15.04 11.98 5.36
N GLY A 440 -15.60 12.95 4.66
CA GLY A 440 -17.01 13.37 4.79
C GLY A 440 -17.19 14.87 4.56
N TYR A 441 -18.38 15.36 4.79
CA TYR A 441 -18.75 16.77 4.55
C TYR A 441 -19.74 17.28 5.62
N TYR A 442 -19.85 18.60 5.78
CA TYR A 442 -20.95 19.20 6.51
C TYR A 442 -22.13 19.51 5.58
N VAL A 443 -23.34 19.34 6.10
CA VAL A 443 -24.58 19.66 5.43
C VAL A 443 -25.53 20.36 6.41
N ALA A 444 -26.26 21.37 5.90
CA ALA A 444 -27.24 22.09 6.68
C ALA A 444 -28.47 22.46 5.83
N PRO A 445 -29.68 22.53 6.41
CA PRO A 445 -30.85 23.05 5.69
C PRO A 445 -30.68 24.54 5.40
N THR A 446 -31.05 24.94 4.20
CA THR A 446 -31.04 26.35 3.79
C THR A 446 -32.04 27.16 4.61
N ALA A 447 -31.65 28.35 5.04
CA ALA A 447 -32.48 29.26 5.82
C ALA A 447 -31.95 30.69 5.69
N ALA A 448 -32.83 31.70 5.79
CA ALA A 448 -32.43 33.11 5.78
C ALA A 448 -31.84 33.54 7.13
N VAL A 449 -30.69 32.93 7.50
CA VAL A 449 -30.00 33.17 8.78
C VAL A 449 -28.51 33.35 8.56
N SER A 450 -27.89 34.21 9.38
CA SER A 450 -26.42 34.39 9.37
C SER A 450 -25.77 33.26 10.16
N ASP A 451 -25.54 32.13 9.47
CA ASP A 451 -24.98 30.90 10.03
C ASP A 451 -24.18 30.18 8.94
N ALA A 452 -22.89 30.48 8.84
CA ALA A 452 -22.01 29.92 7.82
C ALA A 452 -20.96 29.00 8.46
N THR A 453 -20.60 27.93 7.78
CA THR A 453 -19.37 27.19 8.06
C THR A 453 -18.21 27.90 7.32
N THR A 454 -17.09 28.08 8.00
CA THR A 454 -15.98 28.87 7.48
C THR A 454 -14.72 28.00 7.32
N PHE A 455 -14.19 28.00 6.11
CA PHE A 455 -12.88 27.44 5.76
C PHE A 455 -11.85 28.57 5.90
N GLU A 456 -10.91 28.43 6.81
CA GLU A 456 -9.87 29.42 7.05
C GLU A 456 -8.50 28.91 6.56
N PHE A 457 -7.77 29.77 5.88
CA PHE A 457 -6.44 29.47 5.34
C PHE A 457 -5.47 30.62 5.58
N GLN A 458 -4.22 30.30 5.91
CA GLN A 458 -3.20 31.28 6.22
C GLN A 458 -2.24 31.50 5.04
N LEU A 459 -2.07 32.74 4.62
CA LEU A 459 -1.07 33.14 3.63
C LEU A 459 0.12 33.83 4.30
N ALA A 460 1.33 33.52 3.81
CA ALA A 460 2.57 34.17 4.30
C ALA A 460 2.75 35.58 3.73
N ALA A 461 2.13 35.90 2.60
CA ALA A 461 2.23 37.21 1.92
C ALA A 461 0.94 37.51 1.15
N ASP A 462 0.74 38.81 0.85
CA ASP A 462 -0.32 39.26 -0.04
C ASP A 462 -0.18 38.62 -1.43
N GLY A 463 -1.30 38.30 -2.07
CA GLY A 463 -1.26 37.76 -3.42
C GLY A 463 -2.62 37.53 -4.04
N GLU A 464 -2.65 37.42 -5.35
CA GLU A 464 -3.82 36.99 -6.09
C GLU A 464 -3.85 35.47 -6.10
N LYS A 465 -4.99 34.89 -5.67
CA LYS A 465 -5.22 33.45 -5.54
C LYS A 465 -6.49 33.04 -6.26
N GLU A 466 -6.46 31.89 -6.94
CA GLU A 466 -7.64 31.23 -7.42
C GLU A 466 -8.19 30.31 -6.34
N VAL A 467 -9.51 30.40 -6.11
CA VAL A 467 -10.19 29.60 -5.08
C VAL A 467 -11.13 28.61 -5.76
N PHE A 468 -11.11 27.37 -5.28
CA PHE A 468 -12.00 26.32 -5.75
C PHE A 468 -12.79 25.75 -4.58
N ALA A 469 -13.98 25.25 -4.85
CA ALA A 469 -14.80 24.52 -3.90
C ALA A 469 -15.09 23.10 -4.39
N TRP A 470 -15.26 22.20 -3.45
CA TRP A 470 -15.69 20.82 -3.65
C TRP A 470 -16.98 20.57 -2.88
N TRP A 471 -17.91 19.79 -3.42
CA TRP A 471 -19.15 19.36 -2.76
C TRP A 471 -19.66 18.03 -3.32
N THR A 472 -20.58 17.40 -2.58
CA THR A 472 -21.35 16.25 -3.08
C THR A 472 -22.62 16.76 -3.76
N ALA A 473 -22.83 16.41 -5.03
CA ALA A 473 -24.03 16.80 -5.76
C ALA A 473 -25.20 15.84 -5.44
N ALA A 474 -26.40 16.40 -5.24
CA ALA A 474 -27.64 15.66 -5.08
C ALA A 474 -28.83 16.57 -5.38
N SER A 475 -30.00 15.99 -5.70
CA SER A 475 -31.19 16.72 -6.12
C SER A 475 -31.84 17.59 -5.00
N ASP A 476 -31.53 17.28 -3.74
CA ASP A 476 -32.00 18.05 -2.56
C ASP A 476 -31.10 19.25 -2.22
N ARG A 477 -29.99 19.46 -2.96
CA ARG A 477 -29.07 20.57 -2.76
C ARG A 477 -29.62 21.87 -3.30
N THR A 478 -29.17 23.00 -2.74
CA THR A 478 -29.51 24.32 -3.28
C THR A 478 -28.83 24.58 -4.62
N THR A 479 -29.55 25.24 -5.53
CA THR A 479 -29.00 25.72 -6.80
C THR A 479 -28.21 27.02 -6.67
N THR A 480 -28.23 27.65 -5.49
CA THR A 480 -27.65 28.97 -5.21
C THR A 480 -26.86 28.99 -3.90
N ALA A 481 -25.97 27.99 -3.67
CA ALA A 481 -25.11 27.95 -2.50
C ALA A 481 -24.17 29.16 -2.46
N PRO A 482 -24.23 30.02 -1.43
CA PRO A 482 -23.38 31.20 -1.35
C PRO A 482 -22.02 30.86 -0.75
N PHE A 483 -20.95 31.14 -1.49
CA PHE A 483 -19.56 31.14 -1.03
C PHE A 483 -19.11 32.59 -0.87
N VAL A 484 -18.82 33.01 0.34
CA VAL A 484 -18.44 34.38 0.67
C VAL A 484 -16.96 34.40 1.03
N LEU A 485 -16.16 35.18 0.27
CA LEU A 485 -14.72 35.24 0.43
C LEU A 485 -14.33 36.52 1.18
N PHE A 486 -13.42 36.39 2.16
CA PHE A 486 -12.88 37.49 2.95
C PHE A 486 -11.35 37.43 3.00
N ASP A 487 -10.70 38.60 2.99
CA ASP A 487 -9.27 38.71 3.25
C ASP A 487 -8.95 38.55 4.76
N ALA A 488 -7.66 38.58 5.13
CA ALA A 488 -7.21 38.44 6.51
C ALA A 488 -7.61 39.62 7.40
N GLY A 489 -7.95 40.79 6.83
CA GLY A 489 -8.51 41.93 7.52
C GLY A 489 -10.02 41.87 7.74
N GLY A 490 -10.69 40.81 7.26
CA GLY A 490 -12.13 40.67 7.30
C GLY A 490 -12.88 41.43 6.20
N THR A 491 -12.17 41.99 5.21
CA THR A 491 -12.81 42.66 4.08
C THR A 491 -13.45 41.64 3.16
N LYS A 492 -14.71 41.79 2.86
CA LYS A 492 -15.43 40.95 1.92
C LYS A 492 -14.93 41.18 0.49
N LEU A 493 -14.36 40.14 -0.13
CA LEU A 493 -13.83 40.19 -1.49
C LEU A 493 -14.90 39.86 -2.53
N ALA A 494 -15.73 38.83 -2.28
CA ALA A 494 -16.75 38.39 -3.21
C ALA A 494 -17.84 37.55 -2.53
N THR A 495 -18.98 37.41 -3.21
CA THR A 495 -19.95 36.33 -2.99
C THR A 495 -20.16 35.61 -4.31
N VAL A 496 -19.84 34.31 -4.35
CA VAL A 496 -19.98 33.46 -5.52
C VAL A 496 -21.07 32.41 -5.26
N TYR A 497 -22.04 32.33 -6.16
CA TYR A 497 -23.14 31.37 -6.04
C TYR A 497 -22.85 30.13 -6.90
N LYS A 498 -23.08 28.93 -6.36
CA LYS A 498 -22.93 27.66 -7.07
C LYS A 498 -24.17 26.81 -6.97
N ASN A 499 -24.46 26.10 -8.06
CA ASN A 499 -25.51 25.08 -8.09
C ASN A 499 -24.90 23.75 -7.57
N GLN A 500 -25.27 23.34 -6.34
CA GLN A 500 -24.75 22.12 -5.73
C GLN A 500 -25.53 20.85 -6.15
N GLN A 501 -26.51 20.94 -7.05
CA GLN A 501 -27.15 19.76 -7.65
C GLN A 501 -26.31 19.14 -8.77
N ILE A 502 -25.34 19.90 -9.30
CA ILE A 502 -24.46 19.50 -10.39
C ILE A 502 -22.99 19.73 -10.01
N ASP A 503 -22.08 19.26 -10.83
CA ASP A 503 -20.63 19.47 -10.71
C ASP A 503 -20.02 19.00 -9.38
N GLY A 504 -20.66 18.09 -8.64
CA GLY A 504 -20.11 17.48 -7.44
C GLY A 504 -18.97 16.50 -7.75
N GLY A 505 -18.14 16.21 -6.73
CA GLY A 505 -17.02 15.27 -6.85
C GLY A 505 -15.84 15.80 -7.68
N LYS A 506 -15.72 17.13 -7.85
CA LYS A 506 -14.61 17.78 -8.53
C LYS A 506 -14.38 19.21 -8.00
N TRP A 507 -13.19 19.77 -8.27
CA TRP A 507 -12.88 21.17 -7.96
C TRP A 507 -13.57 22.11 -8.94
N VAL A 508 -14.36 23.04 -8.41
CA VAL A 508 -15.09 24.05 -9.17
C VAL A 508 -14.59 25.44 -8.78
N SER A 509 -14.09 26.22 -9.74
CA SER A 509 -13.52 27.55 -9.48
C SER A 509 -14.58 28.52 -8.92
N LEU A 510 -14.19 29.23 -7.86
CA LEU A 510 -14.90 30.38 -7.31
C LEU A 510 -14.34 31.71 -7.83
N GLY A 511 -13.29 31.66 -8.67
CA GLY A 511 -12.63 32.82 -9.27
C GLY A 511 -11.31 33.18 -8.59
N ARG A 512 -10.64 34.22 -9.16
CA ARG A 512 -9.40 34.80 -8.66
C ARG A 512 -9.69 36.03 -7.82
N HIS A 513 -9.05 36.11 -6.64
CA HIS A 513 -9.25 37.20 -5.70
C HIS A 513 -7.92 37.59 -5.05
N LYS A 514 -7.78 38.87 -4.68
CA LYS A 514 -6.59 39.39 -4.03
C LYS A 514 -6.76 39.26 -2.51
N PHE A 515 -5.96 38.36 -1.91
CA PHE A 515 -5.92 38.12 -0.48
C PHE A 515 -4.72 38.80 0.17
N THR A 516 -4.79 39.01 1.47
CA THR A 516 -3.71 39.59 2.28
C THR A 516 -3.01 38.53 3.13
N ALA A 517 -1.79 38.81 3.58
CA ALA A 517 -1.05 37.99 4.53
C ALA A 517 -1.87 37.78 5.82
N GLY A 518 -1.85 36.58 6.36
CA GLY A 518 -2.65 36.21 7.55
C GLY A 518 -3.76 35.21 7.24
N TRP A 519 -4.74 35.10 8.15
CA TRP A 519 -5.85 34.15 8.06
C TRP A 519 -7.00 34.71 7.21
N ASN A 520 -7.14 34.20 6.00
CA ASN A 520 -8.21 34.51 5.06
C ASN A 520 -9.34 33.48 5.18
N GLN A 521 -10.52 33.75 4.60
CA GLN A 521 -11.70 32.94 4.85
C GLN A 521 -12.54 32.73 3.58
N VAL A 522 -13.12 31.51 3.46
CA VAL A 522 -14.26 31.21 2.58
C VAL A 522 -15.40 30.68 3.45
N ALA A 523 -16.44 31.45 3.56
CA ALA A 523 -17.64 31.08 4.30
C ALA A 523 -18.70 30.47 3.38
N VAL A 524 -19.13 29.24 3.67
CA VAL A 524 -20.27 28.61 2.99
C VAL A 524 -21.52 28.93 3.80
N SER A 525 -22.38 29.79 3.24
CA SER A 525 -23.54 30.31 3.93
C SER A 525 -24.78 29.45 3.64
N ARG A 526 -25.65 29.30 4.66
CA ARG A 526 -26.98 28.73 4.45
C ARG A 526 -28.04 29.80 4.10
N TRP A 527 -27.65 31.07 3.97
CA TRP A 527 -28.54 32.18 3.65
C TRP A 527 -28.88 32.16 2.14
N THR A 528 -29.82 31.33 1.80
CA THR A 528 -30.42 31.20 0.47
C THR A 528 -31.85 30.72 0.61
N THR A 529 -32.58 30.55 -0.54
CA THR A 529 -33.98 30.12 -0.54
C THR A 529 -34.19 28.88 0.32
N PRO A 530 -35.05 28.91 1.35
CA PRO A 530 -35.35 27.78 2.20
C PRO A 530 -35.95 26.59 1.43
N GLY A 531 -35.77 25.36 1.96
CA GLY A 531 -36.36 24.13 1.42
C GLY A 531 -35.36 23.20 0.72
N ALA A 532 -34.08 23.54 0.74
CA ALA A 532 -33.00 22.71 0.21
C ALA A 532 -31.91 22.45 1.28
N GLN A 533 -30.86 21.74 0.89
CA GLN A 533 -29.65 21.56 1.69
C GLN A 533 -28.47 22.32 1.05
N VAL A 534 -27.55 22.82 1.89
CA VAL A 534 -26.27 23.36 1.45
C VAL A 534 -25.14 22.50 2.00
N VAL A 535 -24.13 22.26 1.18
CA VAL A 535 -22.96 21.40 1.51
C VAL A 535 -21.72 22.25 1.64
N ALA A 536 -20.94 21.98 2.68
CA ALA A 536 -19.58 22.49 2.91
C ALA A 536 -18.64 21.28 3.05
N ASP A 537 -17.83 21.03 2.04
CA ASP A 537 -16.97 19.84 1.95
C ASP A 537 -15.49 20.21 2.00
N ALA A 538 -14.95 20.84 0.96
CA ALA A 538 -13.59 21.35 0.96
C ALA A 538 -13.42 22.60 0.09
N ILE A 539 -12.39 23.40 0.37
CA ILE A 539 -11.90 24.46 -0.52
C ILE A 539 -10.43 24.23 -0.84
N ARG A 540 -9.99 24.75 -1.99
CA ARG A 540 -8.59 24.80 -2.42
C ARG A 540 -8.26 26.21 -2.89
N VAL A 541 -7.09 26.74 -2.46
CA VAL A 541 -6.59 28.09 -2.75
C VAL A 541 -5.23 27.96 -3.43
N GLU A 542 -5.07 28.43 -4.67
CA GLU A 542 -3.86 28.32 -5.50
C GLU A 542 -3.21 29.67 -5.82
#